data_c34259bb58e87ae52cdbb770a21d4b7c
#
_entry.id   c34259bb58e87ae52cdbb770a21d4b7c
#
_cell.length_a   1.000
_cell.length_b   1.000
_cell.length_c   1.000
_cell.angle_alpha   90.00
_cell.angle_beta   90.00
_cell.angle_gamma   90.00
#
_symmetry.space_group_name_H-M   'P 1'
#
loop_
_entity.id
_entity.type
_entity.pdbx_description
1 polymer ?
#
loop_
_entity_poly.entity_id
_entity_poly.type
_entity_poly.pdbx_seq_one_letter_code
_entity_poly.pdbx_strand_id
1 'polypeptide(L)'
;MVIKAQDVKKVIGRHLLADGMDLIVDLEKSKGSWLVDQRNGDRYLDCFSMFASMAVGYNHDDLLAIRDELGAVAIQKPANSDSYSAPMAEFLQTFEKHAMPSYLPHVFFIEGGTLAVENALKAAFDWKVKKNFGHGFQGEIGSKIIHFQQAFHGRSGYTLSLTNTADPRKTKYFPKFPWPRIINPKLTFPVTETSLAAVRDLEQQALAMIEEHIDREGSDIAGLIIEPIQGEGGDNHFRDEFFTALRRICDENEILFIMDEVQTGIGLTGKFWAHE
;
A
#
# COMPACT_ATOMS: atom_id res chain seq x y z
N MET A 1 3.30 -23.67 -29.47
CA MET A 1 3.82 -24.78 -28.62
C MET A 1 3.16 -24.62 -27.27
N VAL A 2 2.36 -25.59 -26.83
CA VAL A 2 1.67 -25.54 -25.53
C VAL A 2 2.59 -26.13 -24.46
N ILE A 3 2.89 -25.36 -23.41
CA ILE A 3 3.72 -25.80 -22.28
C ILE A 3 2.84 -26.67 -21.37
N LYS A 4 3.31 -27.86 -21.02
CA LYS A 4 2.62 -28.73 -20.06
C LYS A 4 2.74 -28.15 -18.65
N ALA A 5 1.72 -28.29 -17.82
CA ALA A 5 1.71 -27.78 -16.44
C ALA A 5 2.94 -28.22 -15.62
N GLN A 6 3.37 -29.48 -15.78
CA GLN A 6 4.56 -30.02 -15.11
C GLN A 6 5.87 -29.31 -15.48
N ASP A 7 5.94 -28.69 -16.65
CA ASP A 7 7.14 -28.03 -17.17
C ASP A 7 7.19 -26.53 -16.85
N VAL A 8 6.09 -25.93 -16.38
CA VAL A 8 5.95 -24.48 -16.17
C VAL A 8 7.06 -23.92 -15.28
N LYS A 9 7.25 -24.46 -14.07
CA LYS A 9 8.32 -24.01 -13.14
C LYS A 9 9.72 -24.14 -13.76
N LYS A 10 9.97 -25.22 -14.50
CA LYS A 10 11.25 -25.45 -15.17
C LYS A 10 11.50 -24.39 -16.28
N VAL A 11 10.45 -24.03 -17.04
CA VAL A 11 10.55 -23.02 -18.09
C VAL A 11 10.79 -21.64 -17.50
N ILE A 12 9.99 -21.27 -16.49
CA ILE A 12 10.12 -19.98 -15.77
C ILE A 12 11.49 -19.88 -15.10
N GLY A 13 11.92 -20.92 -14.40
CA GLY A 13 13.17 -20.94 -13.65
C GLY A 13 14.46 -20.86 -14.47
N ARG A 14 14.36 -20.89 -15.81
CA ARG A 14 15.52 -20.61 -16.69
C ARG A 14 15.91 -19.13 -16.68
N HIS A 15 14.98 -18.23 -16.38
CA HIS A 15 15.16 -16.79 -16.52
C HIS A 15 14.71 -16.01 -15.30
N LEU A 16 13.84 -16.57 -14.47
CA LEU A 16 13.29 -15.95 -13.26
C LEU A 16 13.59 -16.80 -12.03
N LEU A 17 13.63 -16.16 -10.86
CA LEU A 17 13.64 -16.86 -9.58
C LEU A 17 12.26 -17.50 -9.35
N ALA A 18 12.17 -18.82 -9.51
CA ALA A 18 10.91 -19.58 -9.40
C ALA A 18 10.75 -20.21 -8.00
N ASP A 19 10.87 -19.40 -6.95
CA ASP A 19 10.81 -19.80 -5.54
C ASP A 19 9.43 -19.57 -4.87
N GLY A 20 8.41 -19.26 -5.65
CA GLY A 20 7.02 -19.11 -5.19
C GLY A 20 6.38 -20.43 -4.75
N MET A 21 5.11 -20.37 -4.38
CA MET A 21 4.30 -21.52 -3.98
C MET A 21 4.37 -22.66 -5.01
N ASP A 22 4.31 -23.90 -4.52
CA ASP A 22 4.27 -25.07 -5.41
C ASP A 22 2.84 -25.32 -5.94
N LEU A 23 2.36 -24.37 -6.74
CA LEU A 23 1.06 -24.37 -7.36
C LEU A 23 1.20 -23.84 -8.79
N ILE A 24 0.60 -24.54 -9.76
CA ILE A 24 0.43 -24.05 -11.13
C ILE A 24 -1.04 -23.72 -11.32
N VAL A 25 -1.37 -22.46 -11.21
CA VAL A 25 -2.77 -22.00 -11.24
C VAL A 25 -3.40 -22.29 -12.61
N ASP A 26 -4.50 -23.02 -12.63
CA ASP A 26 -5.38 -23.16 -13.78
C ASP A 26 -6.27 -21.91 -13.84
N LEU A 27 -5.93 -20.97 -14.72
CA LEU A 27 -6.65 -19.69 -14.85
C LEU A 27 -8.08 -19.83 -15.39
N GLU A 28 -8.38 -20.95 -16.06
CA GLU A 28 -9.74 -21.20 -16.59
C GLU A 28 -10.66 -21.82 -15.54
N LYS A 29 -10.11 -22.72 -14.71
CA LYS A 29 -10.90 -23.48 -13.73
C LYS A 29 -10.95 -22.84 -12.34
N SER A 30 -10.02 -21.98 -12.01
CA SER A 30 -10.05 -21.23 -10.75
C SER A 30 -11.25 -20.26 -10.77
N LYS A 31 -12.04 -20.22 -9.67
CA LYS A 31 -13.25 -19.37 -9.61
C LYS A 31 -13.51 -18.88 -8.20
N GLY A 32 -13.87 -17.61 -8.08
CA GLY A 32 -14.12 -16.96 -6.79
C GLY A 32 -12.90 -17.08 -5.88
N SER A 33 -13.06 -17.65 -4.70
CA SER A 33 -11.98 -17.88 -3.74
C SER A 33 -11.31 -19.26 -3.88
N TRP A 34 -11.45 -19.92 -5.01
CA TRP A 34 -10.86 -21.24 -5.22
C TRP A 34 -9.86 -21.26 -6.34
N LEU A 35 -8.62 -21.61 -6.00
CA LEU A 35 -7.56 -21.94 -6.95
C LEU A 35 -7.61 -23.41 -7.33
N VAL A 36 -7.31 -23.70 -8.59
CA VAL A 36 -7.18 -25.06 -9.11
C VAL A 36 -5.75 -25.28 -9.58
N ASP A 37 -5.10 -26.36 -9.14
CA ASP A 37 -3.78 -26.74 -9.67
C ASP A 37 -3.95 -27.40 -11.04
N GLN A 38 -3.36 -26.81 -12.04
CA GLN A 38 -3.43 -27.29 -13.42
C GLN A 38 -2.77 -28.68 -13.61
N ARG A 39 -1.88 -29.12 -12.70
CA ARG A 39 -1.16 -30.37 -12.79
C ARG A 39 -2.03 -31.60 -12.48
N ASN A 40 -2.94 -31.46 -11.51
CA ASN A 40 -3.70 -32.56 -10.92
C ASN A 40 -5.19 -32.26 -10.69
N GLY A 41 -5.60 -30.99 -10.80
CA GLY A 41 -6.98 -30.58 -10.54
C GLY A 41 -7.32 -30.34 -9.07
N ASP A 42 -6.36 -30.42 -8.17
CA ASP A 42 -6.57 -30.16 -6.75
C ASP A 42 -7.05 -28.72 -6.52
N ARG A 43 -7.92 -28.54 -5.54
CA ARG A 43 -8.51 -27.24 -5.21
C ARG A 43 -7.97 -26.73 -3.90
N TYR A 44 -7.62 -25.44 -3.89
CA TYR A 44 -7.12 -24.72 -2.72
C TYR A 44 -7.99 -23.49 -2.45
N LEU A 45 -8.35 -23.27 -1.19
CA LEU A 45 -8.97 -22.01 -0.78
C LEU A 45 -7.90 -20.91 -0.86
N ASP A 46 -8.18 -19.86 -1.60
CA ASP A 46 -7.28 -18.73 -1.76
C ASP A 46 -7.39 -17.79 -0.55
N CYS A 47 -6.46 -17.94 0.40
CA CYS A 47 -6.26 -17.01 1.52
C CYS A 47 -5.12 -16.00 1.24
N PHE A 48 -4.60 -15.98 0.01
CA PHE A 48 -3.51 -15.11 -0.41
C PHE A 48 -3.99 -13.91 -1.22
N SER A 49 -5.03 -14.10 -2.07
CA SER A 49 -5.65 -13.07 -2.93
C SER A 49 -4.63 -12.27 -3.76
N MET A 50 -3.46 -12.85 -4.07
CA MET A 50 -2.35 -12.15 -4.74
C MET A 50 -2.01 -10.82 -4.05
N PHE A 51 -1.78 -10.85 -2.73
CA PHE A 51 -1.55 -9.68 -1.86
C PHE A 51 -2.73 -8.68 -1.91
N ALA A 52 -3.97 -9.19 -1.81
CA ALA A 52 -5.21 -8.42 -1.89
C ALA A 52 -5.48 -7.74 -3.26
N SER A 53 -4.74 -8.07 -4.31
CA SER A 53 -4.96 -7.52 -5.66
C SER A 53 -6.10 -8.19 -6.43
N MET A 54 -6.65 -9.30 -5.93
CA MET A 54 -7.79 -10.03 -6.50
C MET A 54 -9.08 -9.80 -5.69
N ALA A 55 -9.50 -8.55 -5.59
CA ALA A 55 -10.59 -8.11 -4.72
C ALA A 55 -11.93 -8.84 -4.96
N VAL A 56 -12.23 -9.23 -6.19
CA VAL A 56 -13.47 -9.96 -6.57
C VAL A 56 -13.23 -11.45 -6.83
N GLY A 57 -12.01 -11.94 -6.60
CA GLY A 57 -11.63 -13.32 -6.87
C GLY A 57 -11.47 -13.66 -8.36
N TYR A 58 -11.31 -14.95 -8.65
CA TYR A 58 -11.04 -15.46 -9.99
C TYR A 58 -12.33 -15.64 -10.79
N ASN A 59 -12.29 -15.30 -12.08
CA ASN A 59 -13.36 -15.53 -13.05
C ASN A 59 -14.74 -15.10 -12.54
N HIS A 60 -14.85 -13.88 -12.00
CA HIS A 60 -16.11 -13.30 -11.56
C HIS A 60 -17.09 -13.23 -12.74
N ASP A 61 -18.34 -13.63 -12.52
CA ASP A 61 -19.33 -13.76 -13.60
C ASP A 61 -19.58 -12.42 -14.34
N ASP A 62 -19.61 -11.29 -13.62
CA ASP A 62 -19.78 -9.98 -14.22
C ASP A 62 -18.60 -9.57 -15.10
N LEU A 63 -17.36 -9.92 -14.71
CA LEU A 63 -16.18 -9.67 -15.53
C LEU A 63 -16.14 -10.55 -16.77
N LEU A 64 -16.62 -11.80 -16.65
CA LEU A 64 -16.75 -12.70 -17.81
C LEU A 64 -17.82 -12.20 -18.77
N ALA A 65 -18.90 -11.58 -18.28
CA ALA A 65 -19.97 -11.05 -19.13
C ALA A 65 -19.51 -9.88 -20.03
N ILE A 66 -18.53 -9.08 -19.57
CA ILE A 66 -17.94 -7.96 -20.33
C ILE A 66 -16.57 -8.27 -20.91
N ARG A 67 -16.23 -9.56 -21.08
CA ARG A 67 -14.91 -10.03 -21.52
C ARG A 67 -14.44 -9.41 -22.82
N ASP A 68 -15.33 -9.27 -23.80
CA ASP A 68 -14.97 -8.74 -25.12
C ASP A 68 -14.70 -7.23 -25.05
N GLU A 69 -15.45 -6.49 -24.21
CA GLU A 69 -15.21 -5.07 -23.94
C GLU A 69 -13.85 -4.87 -23.23
N LEU A 70 -13.58 -5.67 -22.21
CA LEU A 70 -12.26 -5.66 -21.54
C LEU A 70 -11.14 -6.00 -22.51
N GLY A 71 -11.35 -6.98 -23.39
CA GLY A 71 -10.40 -7.36 -24.44
C GLY A 71 -10.12 -6.20 -25.42
N ALA A 72 -11.14 -5.49 -25.83
CA ALA A 72 -11.02 -4.33 -26.74
C ALA A 72 -10.21 -3.20 -26.09
N VAL A 73 -10.38 -2.95 -24.78
CA VAL A 73 -9.60 -1.95 -24.04
C VAL A 73 -8.17 -2.42 -23.79
N ALA A 74 -7.97 -3.70 -23.45
CA ALA A 74 -6.66 -4.25 -23.06
C ALA A 74 -5.63 -4.24 -24.19
N ILE A 75 -6.05 -4.27 -25.45
CA ILE A 75 -5.15 -4.19 -26.62
C ILE A 75 -4.74 -2.76 -26.99
N GLN A 76 -5.25 -1.77 -26.29
CA GLN A 76 -5.00 -0.35 -26.51
C GLN A 76 -4.19 0.26 -25.37
N LYS A 77 -3.91 1.55 -25.47
CA LYS A 77 -3.35 2.38 -24.37
C LYS A 77 -4.42 3.40 -23.92
N PRO A 78 -5.44 2.99 -23.16
CA PRO A 78 -6.59 3.83 -22.84
C PRO A 78 -6.29 4.95 -21.83
N ALA A 79 -5.24 4.76 -21.02
CA ALA A 79 -4.81 5.72 -20.01
C ALA A 79 -3.41 6.25 -20.36
N ASN A 80 -3.30 7.56 -20.57
CA ASN A 80 -2.06 8.27 -20.85
C ASN A 80 -2.17 9.73 -20.40
N SER A 81 -1.09 10.32 -19.91
CA SER A 81 -1.05 11.74 -19.49
C SER A 81 -1.24 12.70 -20.67
N ASP A 82 -0.85 12.31 -21.88
CA ASP A 82 -0.78 13.17 -23.07
C ASP A 82 -1.96 12.97 -24.02
N SER A 83 -2.80 11.97 -23.78
CA SER A 83 -3.98 11.69 -24.60
C SER A 83 -5.12 11.14 -23.75
N TYR A 84 -6.35 11.42 -24.16
CA TYR A 84 -7.54 11.08 -23.41
C TYR A 84 -8.42 10.09 -24.18
N SER A 85 -9.14 9.24 -23.45
CA SER A 85 -10.07 8.28 -24.02
C SER A 85 -11.39 8.25 -23.28
N ALA A 86 -12.48 7.88 -23.97
CA ALA A 86 -13.78 7.71 -23.34
C ALA A 86 -13.76 6.63 -22.23
N PRO A 87 -13.17 5.44 -22.41
CA PRO A 87 -13.07 4.45 -21.34
C PRO A 87 -12.37 4.96 -20.08
N MET A 88 -11.36 5.83 -20.21
CA MET A 88 -10.71 6.44 -19.04
C MET A 88 -11.64 7.43 -18.32
N ALA A 89 -12.42 8.20 -19.07
CA ALA A 89 -13.39 9.13 -18.49
C ALA A 89 -14.53 8.38 -17.77
N GLU A 90 -15.04 7.31 -18.34
CA GLU A 90 -16.06 6.44 -17.75
C GLU A 90 -15.55 5.77 -16.47
N PHE A 91 -14.31 5.30 -16.49
CA PHE A 91 -13.65 4.76 -15.30
C PHE A 91 -13.56 5.83 -14.19
N LEU A 92 -13.09 7.03 -14.51
CA LEU A 92 -12.97 8.12 -13.54
C LEU A 92 -14.32 8.50 -12.94
N GLN A 93 -15.37 8.59 -13.75
CA GLN A 93 -16.72 8.90 -13.27
C GLN A 93 -17.24 7.82 -12.32
N THR A 94 -16.97 6.55 -12.63
CA THR A 94 -17.34 5.42 -11.78
C THR A 94 -16.53 5.43 -10.48
N PHE A 95 -15.24 5.71 -10.57
CA PHE A 95 -14.33 5.79 -9.43
C PHE A 95 -14.70 6.95 -8.50
N GLU A 96 -15.00 8.13 -9.05
CA GLU A 96 -15.49 9.28 -8.28
C GLU A 96 -16.74 8.93 -7.48
N LYS A 97 -17.69 8.30 -8.14
CA LYS A 97 -18.98 7.95 -7.52
C LYS A 97 -18.90 6.94 -6.40
N HIS A 98 -17.98 5.96 -6.49
CA HIS A 98 -17.98 4.77 -5.64
C HIS A 98 -16.76 4.66 -4.73
N ALA A 99 -15.66 5.32 -5.07
CA ALA A 99 -14.36 5.11 -4.42
C ALA A 99 -13.74 6.38 -3.85
N MET A 100 -14.06 7.56 -4.38
CA MET A 100 -13.43 8.80 -3.91
C MET A 100 -14.17 9.38 -2.71
N PRO A 101 -13.52 9.48 -1.54
CA PRO A 101 -14.07 10.25 -0.42
C PRO A 101 -14.15 11.74 -0.80
N SER A 102 -15.21 12.42 -0.37
CA SER A 102 -15.41 13.85 -0.69
C SER A 102 -14.28 14.77 -0.22
N TYR A 103 -13.51 14.35 0.77
CA TYR A 103 -12.35 15.09 1.30
C TYR A 103 -11.04 14.81 0.54
N LEU A 104 -11.03 13.86 -0.43
CA LEU A 104 -9.93 13.57 -1.33
C LEU A 104 -10.38 13.67 -2.79
N PRO A 105 -10.60 14.90 -3.32
CA PRO A 105 -11.22 15.12 -4.62
C PRO A 105 -10.26 14.93 -5.82
N HIS A 106 -9.00 14.63 -5.58
CA HIS A 106 -7.99 14.50 -6.63
C HIS A 106 -7.39 13.10 -6.65
N VAL A 107 -7.12 12.60 -7.84
CA VAL A 107 -6.48 11.29 -8.06
C VAL A 107 -5.28 11.41 -9.00
N PHE A 108 -4.32 10.54 -8.78
CA PHE A 108 -3.19 10.36 -9.68
C PHE A 108 -2.95 8.85 -9.86
N PHE A 109 -3.11 8.36 -11.10
CA PHE A 109 -2.93 6.96 -11.41
C PHE A 109 -1.52 6.68 -11.91
N ILE A 110 -0.89 5.66 -11.34
CA ILE A 110 0.42 5.17 -11.73
C ILE A 110 0.48 3.66 -11.56
N GLU A 111 1.36 3.01 -12.29
CA GLU A 111 1.57 1.57 -12.19
C GLU A 111 2.25 1.17 -10.88
N GLY A 112 1.56 0.35 -10.07
CA GLY A 112 2.11 -0.31 -8.89
C GLY A 112 2.11 0.54 -7.61
N GLY A 113 1.83 -0.14 -6.48
CA GLY A 113 1.74 0.50 -5.15
C GLY A 113 3.00 1.25 -4.73
N THR A 114 4.18 0.68 -5.02
CA THR A 114 5.47 1.35 -4.75
C THR A 114 5.55 2.73 -5.41
N LEU A 115 5.17 2.85 -6.69
CA LEU A 115 5.19 4.13 -7.39
C LEU A 115 4.08 5.08 -6.94
N ALA A 116 2.94 4.53 -6.50
CA ALA A 116 1.90 5.33 -5.88
C ALA A 116 2.41 6.01 -4.59
N VAL A 117 3.06 5.26 -3.72
CA VAL A 117 3.71 5.81 -2.51
C VAL A 117 4.80 6.81 -2.87
N GLU A 118 5.69 6.51 -3.84
CA GLU A 118 6.71 7.47 -4.32
C GLU A 118 6.09 8.82 -4.70
N ASN A 119 4.95 8.81 -5.40
CA ASN A 119 4.30 10.05 -5.81
C ASN A 119 3.58 10.75 -4.65
N ALA A 120 3.02 10.01 -3.69
CA ALA A 120 2.49 10.59 -2.46
C ALA A 120 3.59 11.32 -1.66
N LEU A 121 4.78 10.71 -1.55
CA LEU A 121 5.93 11.34 -0.89
C LEU A 121 6.40 12.58 -1.65
N LYS A 122 6.49 12.53 -2.98
CA LYS A 122 6.85 13.70 -3.81
C LYS A 122 5.85 14.85 -3.63
N ALA A 123 4.57 14.54 -3.56
CA ALA A 123 3.55 15.55 -3.29
C ALA A 123 3.73 16.18 -1.89
N ALA A 124 4.08 15.34 -0.89
CA ALA A 124 4.36 15.82 0.47
C ALA A 124 5.59 16.73 0.52
N PHE A 125 6.67 16.35 -0.14
CA PHE A 125 7.88 17.16 -0.21
C PHE A 125 7.63 18.51 -0.90
N ASP A 126 7.01 18.51 -2.08
CA ASP A 126 6.69 19.73 -2.83
C ASP A 126 5.79 20.65 -2.01
N TRP A 127 4.76 20.12 -1.37
CA TRP A 127 3.86 20.87 -0.51
C TRP A 127 4.60 21.50 0.68
N LYS A 128 5.43 20.74 1.40
CA LYS A 128 6.14 21.21 2.59
C LYS A 128 7.16 22.30 2.24
N VAL A 129 7.94 22.10 1.19
CA VAL A 129 8.92 23.09 0.72
C VAL A 129 8.23 24.40 0.33
N LYS A 130 7.14 24.34 -0.44
CA LYS A 130 6.38 25.53 -0.82
C LYS A 130 5.79 26.25 0.39
N LYS A 131 5.30 25.50 1.36
CA LYS A 131 4.78 26.04 2.61
C LYS A 131 5.87 26.75 3.42
N ASN A 132 7.03 26.14 3.55
CA ASN A 132 8.19 26.72 4.20
C ASN A 132 8.68 28.00 3.51
N PHE A 133 8.67 28.08 2.19
CA PHE A 133 8.93 29.34 1.48
C PHE A 133 7.92 30.41 1.87
N GLY A 134 6.64 30.07 2.03
CA GLY A 134 5.60 30.98 2.53
C GLY A 134 5.88 31.47 3.97
N HIS A 135 6.55 30.69 4.77
CA HIS A 135 7.01 31.04 6.13
C HIS A 135 8.37 31.77 6.17
N GLY A 136 8.96 32.07 5.00
CA GLY A 136 10.20 32.83 4.88
C GLY A 136 11.49 32.02 4.88
N PHE A 137 11.42 30.69 4.85
CA PHE A 137 12.60 29.86 4.68
C PHE A 137 13.24 30.11 3.29
N GLN A 138 14.58 30.11 3.24
CA GLN A 138 15.33 30.40 2.00
C GLN A 138 15.84 29.12 1.30
N GLY A 139 15.73 27.95 1.96
CA GLY A 139 16.19 26.65 1.43
C GLY A 139 15.02 25.69 1.20
N GLU A 140 15.25 24.67 0.38
CA GLU A 140 14.32 23.57 0.14
C GLU A 140 14.30 22.61 1.34
N ILE A 141 13.61 23.02 2.42
CA ILE A 141 13.45 22.27 3.66
C ILE A 141 12.09 21.58 3.63
N GLY A 142 12.02 20.30 3.94
CA GLY A 142 10.81 19.49 3.87
C GLY A 142 11.07 18.14 3.20
N SER A 143 12.12 17.43 3.64
CA SER A 143 12.63 16.22 2.97
C SER A 143 12.45 14.94 3.77
N LYS A 144 11.88 14.98 4.98
CA LYS A 144 11.78 13.84 5.89
C LYS A 144 10.36 13.30 6.01
N ILE A 145 10.28 11.99 6.20
CA ILE A 145 9.03 11.26 6.38
C ILE A 145 9.12 10.43 7.67
N ILE A 146 8.18 10.64 8.58
CA ILE A 146 7.99 9.78 9.74
C ILE A 146 7.31 8.48 9.29
N HIS A 147 7.84 7.35 9.75
CA HIS A 147 7.31 6.03 9.42
C HIS A 147 7.52 5.05 10.59
N PHE A 148 6.95 3.84 10.49
CA PHE A 148 6.92 2.92 11.61
C PHE A 148 7.78 1.67 11.39
N GLN A 149 8.19 1.04 12.48
CA GLN A 149 8.80 -0.30 12.43
C GLN A 149 7.81 -1.29 11.82
N GLN A 150 8.34 -2.36 11.22
CA GLN A 150 7.57 -3.43 10.56
C GLN A 150 6.71 -2.97 9.37
N ALA A 151 6.80 -1.72 8.92
CA ALA A 151 6.07 -1.22 7.76
C ALA A 151 6.65 -1.75 6.44
N PHE A 152 5.80 -1.84 5.41
CA PHE A 152 6.19 -2.16 4.05
C PHE A 152 5.53 -1.20 3.06
N HIS A 153 6.30 -0.26 2.54
CA HIS A 153 5.80 0.77 1.61
C HIS A 153 6.39 0.65 0.20
N GLY A 154 7.06 -0.45 -0.08
CA GLY A 154 7.72 -0.70 -1.36
C GLY A 154 9.24 -0.79 -1.26
N ARG A 155 9.91 -1.00 -2.40
CA ARG A 155 11.36 -1.24 -2.47
C ARG A 155 12.06 -0.42 -3.56
N SER A 156 11.47 0.70 -3.99
CA SER A 156 12.10 1.66 -4.90
C SER A 156 12.88 2.75 -4.12
N GLY A 157 13.29 3.82 -4.74
CA GLY A 157 14.18 4.83 -4.17
C GLY A 157 13.78 5.34 -2.77
N TYR A 158 12.68 6.09 -2.68
CA TYR A 158 12.21 6.61 -1.38
C TYR A 158 11.58 5.53 -0.51
N THR A 159 10.72 4.69 -1.08
CA THR A 159 9.95 3.69 -0.33
C THR A 159 10.82 2.64 0.36
N LEU A 160 12.00 2.32 -0.19
CA LEU A 160 12.95 1.42 0.44
C LEU A 160 13.42 1.91 1.82
N SER A 161 13.48 3.23 2.01
CA SER A 161 13.85 3.84 3.28
C SER A 161 12.78 3.65 4.36
N LEU A 162 11.51 3.57 3.94
CA LEU A 162 10.35 3.40 4.81
C LEU A 162 10.11 1.93 5.17
N THR A 163 10.47 1.01 4.28
CA THR A 163 10.24 -0.42 4.48
C THR A 163 11.16 -1.00 5.56
N ASN A 164 10.56 -1.73 6.51
CA ASN A 164 11.24 -2.37 7.63
C ASN A 164 10.80 -3.84 7.75
N THR A 165 11.01 -4.60 6.69
CA THR A 165 10.69 -6.03 6.60
C THR A 165 11.60 -6.89 7.47
N ALA A 166 11.08 -8.02 7.94
CA ALA A 166 11.84 -9.02 8.69
C ALA A 166 12.92 -9.73 7.84
N ASP A 167 12.75 -9.78 6.51
CA ASP A 167 13.75 -10.36 5.60
C ASP A 167 14.80 -9.32 5.18
N PRO A 168 16.02 -9.38 5.75
CA PRO A 168 17.04 -8.38 5.45
C PRO A 168 17.52 -8.40 3.99
N ARG A 169 17.30 -9.50 3.25
CA ARG A 169 17.70 -9.60 1.82
C ARG A 169 16.94 -8.59 0.96
N LYS A 170 15.75 -8.17 1.38
CA LYS A 170 14.93 -7.21 0.66
C LYS A 170 15.44 -5.77 0.75
N THR A 171 16.20 -5.43 1.80
CA THR A 171 16.60 -4.04 2.10
C THR A 171 18.10 -3.85 2.34
N LYS A 172 18.84 -4.95 2.45
CA LYS A 172 20.28 -4.94 2.75
C LYS A 172 21.09 -4.41 1.56
N TYR A 173 22.15 -3.67 1.85
CA TYR A 173 23.12 -3.14 0.87
C TYR A 173 22.61 -2.04 -0.07
N PHE A 174 21.42 -1.52 0.14
CA PHE A 174 20.90 -0.41 -0.66
C PHE A 174 20.98 0.91 0.12
N PRO A 175 21.31 2.03 -0.52
CA PRO A 175 21.24 3.35 0.10
C PRO A 175 19.82 3.65 0.61
N LYS A 176 19.74 4.31 1.77
CA LYS A 176 18.49 4.71 2.40
C LYS A 176 18.61 6.09 3.00
N PHE A 177 17.49 6.81 3.06
CA PHE A 177 17.41 8.07 3.77
C PHE A 177 17.26 7.81 5.29
N PRO A 178 17.97 8.59 6.14
CA PRO A 178 17.89 8.43 7.60
C PRO A 178 16.64 9.14 8.17
N TRP A 179 15.47 8.75 7.69
CA TRP A 179 14.20 9.31 8.14
C TRP A 179 13.76 8.75 9.49
N PRO A 180 12.97 9.51 10.29
CA PRO A 180 12.49 9.08 11.60
C PRO A 180 11.67 7.79 11.54
N ARG A 181 12.11 6.75 12.23
CA ARG A 181 11.41 5.46 12.34
C ARG A 181 10.92 5.25 13.76
N ILE A 182 9.62 5.20 13.92
CA ILE A 182 8.92 5.12 15.19
C ILE A 182 8.64 3.66 15.57
N ILE A 183 8.60 3.35 16.85
CA ILE A 183 8.18 2.03 17.33
C ILE A 183 6.76 1.72 16.91
N ASN A 184 6.43 0.42 16.82
CA ASN A 184 5.16 -0.07 16.32
C ASN A 184 4.20 -0.43 17.46
N PRO A 185 3.21 0.42 17.84
CA PRO A 185 2.29 0.16 18.95
C PRO A 185 1.11 -0.72 18.53
N LYS A 186 1.41 -1.90 18.00
CA LYS A 186 0.43 -2.84 17.48
C LYS A 186 -0.37 -3.55 18.57
N LEU A 187 -1.61 -3.90 18.25
CA LEU A 187 -2.43 -4.75 19.10
C LEU A 187 -1.81 -6.15 19.27
N THR A 188 -1.98 -6.72 20.45
CA THR A 188 -1.64 -8.12 20.73
C THR A 188 -2.92 -8.91 20.98
N PHE A 189 -3.07 -10.02 20.30
CA PHE A 189 -4.23 -10.90 20.44
C PHE A 189 -3.95 -12.08 21.37
N PRO A 190 -4.91 -12.53 22.19
CA PRO A 190 -6.27 -11.96 22.31
C PRO A 190 -6.26 -10.57 22.97
N VAL A 191 -7.17 -9.72 22.54
CA VAL A 191 -7.34 -8.38 23.13
C VAL A 191 -7.92 -8.54 24.53
N THR A 192 -7.15 -8.12 25.56
CA THR A 192 -7.52 -8.14 26.99
C THR A 192 -7.20 -6.78 27.59
N GLU A 193 -7.70 -6.48 28.78
CA GLU A 193 -7.34 -5.23 29.49
C GLU A 193 -5.84 -5.12 29.71
N THR A 194 -5.15 -6.21 30.01
CA THR A 194 -3.69 -6.22 30.19
C THR A 194 -2.96 -5.93 28.88
N SER A 195 -3.35 -6.57 27.75
CA SER A 195 -2.74 -6.30 26.45
C SER A 195 -3.05 -4.88 25.96
N LEU A 196 -4.26 -4.36 26.21
CA LEU A 196 -4.62 -2.97 25.90
C LEU A 196 -3.81 -1.95 26.72
N ALA A 197 -3.58 -2.21 28.01
CA ALA A 197 -2.73 -1.33 28.81
C ALA A 197 -1.31 -1.24 28.24
N ALA A 198 -0.71 -2.38 27.90
CA ALA A 198 0.61 -2.42 27.27
C ALA A 198 0.66 -1.70 25.91
N VAL A 199 -0.40 -1.81 25.09
CA VAL A 199 -0.50 -1.09 23.82
C VAL A 199 -0.60 0.42 24.06
N ARG A 200 -1.40 0.88 25.01
CA ARG A 200 -1.50 2.31 25.36
C ARG A 200 -0.14 2.89 25.78
N ASP A 201 0.64 2.14 26.56
CA ASP A 201 2.00 2.55 26.94
C ASP A 201 2.92 2.67 25.71
N LEU A 202 2.83 1.74 24.77
CA LEU A 202 3.58 1.80 23.51
C LEU A 202 3.12 2.96 22.61
N GLU A 203 1.82 3.24 22.55
CA GLU A 203 1.28 4.41 21.85
C GLU A 203 1.82 5.71 22.44
N GLN A 204 1.85 5.86 23.74
CA GLN A 204 2.42 7.03 24.40
C GLN A 204 3.92 7.19 24.07
N GLN A 205 4.67 6.10 24.08
CA GLN A 205 6.08 6.12 23.68
C GLN A 205 6.24 6.51 22.20
N ALA A 206 5.42 5.95 21.32
CA ALA A 206 5.45 6.28 19.89
C ALA A 206 5.12 7.76 19.62
N LEU A 207 4.11 8.31 20.30
CA LEU A 207 3.73 9.72 20.19
C LEU A 207 4.85 10.62 20.74
N ALA A 208 5.44 10.29 21.88
CA ALA A 208 6.58 11.04 22.43
C ALA A 208 7.80 11.04 21.48
N MET A 209 8.10 9.91 20.82
CA MET A 209 9.15 9.86 19.79
C MET A 209 8.83 10.77 18.61
N ILE A 210 7.57 10.82 18.17
CA ILE A 210 7.14 11.69 17.07
C ILE A 210 7.31 13.16 17.47
N GLU A 211 6.85 13.55 18.67
CA GLU A 211 6.98 14.90 19.21
C GLU A 211 8.44 15.33 19.33
N GLU A 212 9.34 14.44 19.82
CA GLU A 212 10.78 14.71 19.88
C GLU A 212 11.37 15.01 18.48
N HIS A 213 10.97 14.28 17.45
CA HIS A 213 11.40 14.54 16.08
C HIS A 213 10.85 15.86 15.56
N ILE A 214 9.59 16.19 15.87
CA ILE A 214 8.95 17.45 15.48
C ILE A 214 9.66 18.64 16.15
N ASP A 215 9.94 18.56 17.44
CA ASP A 215 10.64 19.62 18.19
C ASP A 215 12.04 19.89 17.63
N ARG A 216 12.74 18.85 17.18
CA ARG A 216 14.10 18.97 16.67
C ARG A 216 14.16 19.44 15.21
N GLU A 217 13.24 19.00 14.36
CA GLU A 217 13.34 19.14 12.91
C GLU A 217 11.98 19.26 12.18
N GLY A 218 10.94 19.73 12.87
CA GLY A 218 9.57 19.74 12.36
C GLY A 218 9.38 20.48 11.04
N SER A 219 10.14 21.54 10.79
CA SER A 219 10.11 22.24 9.49
C SER A 219 10.59 21.34 8.32
N ASP A 220 11.42 20.32 8.59
CA ASP A 220 11.92 19.37 7.58
C ASP A 220 11.04 18.12 7.43
N ILE A 221 10.06 17.92 8.31
CA ILE A 221 9.15 16.78 8.25
C ILE A 221 7.99 17.12 7.31
N ALA A 222 7.96 16.48 6.14
CA ALA A 222 6.94 16.70 5.12
C ALA A 222 5.70 15.83 5.33
N GLY A 223 5.86 14.62 5.82
CA GLY A 223 4.77 13.68 5.97
C GLY A 223 5.00 12.63 7.06
N LEU A 224 3.90 12.01 7.47
CA LEU A 224 3.87 10.80 8.28
C LEU A 224 3.09 9.75 7.49
N ILE A 225 3.67 8.57 7.31
CA ILE A 225 3.05 7.46 6.57
C ILE A 225 2.83 6.25 7.47
N ILE A 226 1.66 5.62 7.34
CA ILE A 226 1.30 4.39 8.04
C ILE A 226 0.33 3.56 7.20
N GLU A 227 0.41 2.24 7.31
CA GLU A 227 -0.61 1.31 6.81
C GLU A 227 -1.76 1.22 7.84
N PRO A 228 -3.04 1.24 7.45
CA PRO A 228 -4.15 0.99 8.41
C PRO A 228 -4.02 -0.36 9.12
N ILE A 229 -3.59 -1.38 8.38
CA ILE A 229 -3.17 -2.68 8.89
C ILE A 229 -1.87 -3.02 8.19
N GLN A 230 -0.81 -3.26 8.92
CA GLN A 230 0.46 -3.67 8.32
C GLN A 230 0.39 -5.12 7.86
N GLY A 231 0.22 -5.32 6.56
CA GLY A 231 0.08 -6.66 6.00
C GLY A 231 1.39 -7.46 6.02
N GLU A 232 2.41 -7.04 5.28
CA GLU A 232 3.71 -7.74 5.21
C GLU A 232 4.42 -7.77 6.58
N GLY A 233 4.19 -6.77 7.41
CA GLY A 233 4.72 -6.69 8.77
C GLY A 233 4.16 -7.72 9.76
N GLY A 234 3.09 -8.45 9.38
CA GLY A 234 2.49 -9.52 10.18
C GLY A 234 1.06 -9.26 10.63
N ASP A 235 0.25 -8.69 9.78
CA ASP A 235 -1.17 -8.34 10.03
C ASP A 235 -1.34 -7.54 11.34
N ASN A 236 -0.50 -6.52 11.48
CA ASN A 236 -0.47 -5.71 12.69
C ASN A 236 -1.61 -4.68 12.66
N HIS A 237 -2.48 -4.75 13.63
CA HIS A 237 -3.59 -3.82 13.83
C HIS A 237 -3.22 -2.76 14.86
N PHE A 238 -3.84 -1.58 14.74
CA PHE A 238 -3.70 -0.47 15.67
C PHE A 238 -5.06 -0.10 16.25
N ARG A 239 -5.07 0.73 17.29
CA ARG A 239 -6.29 1.28 17.86
C ARG A 239 -6.71 2.55 17.12
N ASP A 240 -8.01 2.80 17.02
CA ASP A 240 -8.56 3.99 16.36
C ASP A 240 -8.09 5.29 17.02
N GLU A 241 -7.92 5.25 18.36
CA GLU A 241 -7.44 6.41 19.12
C GLU A 241 -6.01 6.79 18.76
N PHE A 242 -5.18 5.81 18.36
CA PHE A 242 -3.83 6.09 17.89
C PHE A 242 -3.85 6.84 16.54
N PHE A 243 -4.67 6.40 15.58
CA PHE A 243 -4.84 7.13 14.32
C PHE A 243 -5.37 8.55 14.53
N THR A 244 -6.33 8.71 15.45
CA THR A 244 -6.86 10.03 15.83
C THR A 244 -5.77 10.94 16.38
N ALA A 245 -4.88 10.41 17.23
CA ALA A 245 -3.75 11.15 17.77
C ALA A 245 -2.74 11.54 16.69
N LEU A 246 -2.42 10.61 15.77
CA LEU A 246 -1.53 10.89 14.64
C LEU A 246 -2.11 11.97 13.71
N ARG A 247 -3.42 11.91 13.42
CA ARG A 247 -4.09 12.92 12.60
C ARG A 247 -3.97 14.31 13.23
N ARG A 248 -4.26 14.41 14.52
CA ARG A 248 -4.15 15.66 15.26
C ARG A 248 -2.72 16.22 15.23
N ILE A 249 -1.71 15.40 15.54
CA ILE A 249 -0.30 15.82 15.50
C ILE A 249 0.08 16.33 14.09
N CYS A 250 -0.34 15.64 13.05
CA CYS A 250 -0.08 16.05 11.68
C CYS A 250 -0.71 17.41 11.36
N ASP A 251 -1.97 17.65 11.77
CA ASP A 251 -2.67 18.92 11.55
C ASP A 251 -2.02 20.08 12.30
N GLU A 252 -1.67 19.88 13.58
CA GLU A 252 -1.06 20.89 14.44
C GLU A 252 0.35 21.30 13.98
N ASN A 253 1.07 20.40 13.27
CA ASN A 253 2.47 20.60 12.88
C ASN A 253 2.69 20.75 11.37
N GLU A 254 1.62 20.93 10.59
CA GLU A 254 1.72 21.05 9.15
C GLU A 254 2.51 19.90 8.50
N ILE A 255 2.13 18.68 8.83
CA ILE A 255 2.67 17.42 8.32
C ILE A 255 1.56 16.72 7.54
N LEU A 256 1.81 16.26 6.31
CA LEU A 256 0.82 15.49 5.57
C LEU A 256 0.69 14.07 6.14
N PHE A 257 -0.55 13.68 6.44
CA PHE A 257 -0.85 12.33 6.91
C PHE A 257 -1.15 11.43 5.71
N ILE A 258 -0.32 10.42 5.49
CA ILE A 258 -0.41 9.50 4.34
C ILE A 258 -0.86 8.13 4.85
N MET A 259 -2.03 7.69 4.38
CA MET A 259 -2.55 6.35 4.63
C MET A 259 -2.14 5.45 3.45
N ASP A 260 -1.29 4.46 3.71
CA ASP A 260 -0.92 3.47 2.71
C ASP A 260 -1.94 2.34 2.68
N GLU A 261 -2.84 2.42 1.73
CA GLU A 261 -3.91 1.45 1.51
C GLU A 261 -3.64 0.51 0.33
N VAL A 262 -2.38 0.34 -0.05
CA VAL A 262 -1.98 -0.55 -1.16
C VAL A 262 -2.48 -1.98 -0.93
N GLN A 263 -2.54 -2.43 0.31
CA GLN A 263 -3.07 -3.76 0.65
C GLN A 263 -4.46 -3.72 1.27
N THR A 264 -4.80 -2.71 2.05
CA THR A 264 -6.04 -2.65 2.83
C THR A 264 -7.23 -2.07 2.09
N GLY A 265 -7.00 -1.34 1.01
CA GLY A 265 -8.04 -0.68 0.23
C GLY A 265 -8.87 -1.62 -0.65
N ILE A 266 -9.81 -1.03 -1.40
CA ILE A 266 -10.67 -1.70 -2.38
C ILE A 266 -11.54 -2.81 -1.74
N GLY A 267 -12.09 -2.54 -0.55
CA GLY A 267 -13.12 -3.37 0.06
C GLY A 267 -12.61 -4.51 0.94
N LEU A 268 -11.30 -4.70 1.12
CA LEU A 268 -10.73 -5.81 1.87
C LEU A 268 -11.24 -5.87 3.32
N THR A 269 -11.45 -4.72 3.95
CA THR A 269 -11.89 -4.60 5.36
C THR A 269 -13.40 -4.49 5.52
N GLY A 270 -14.18 -4.52 4.42
CA GLY A 270 -15.62 -4.33 4.42
C GLY A 270 -16.05 -2.86 4.22
N LYS A 271 -15.12 -1.92 4.25
CA LYS A 271 -15.25 -0.55 3.76
C LYS A 271 -14.46 -0.42 2.46
N PHE A 272 -14.74 0.60 1.64
CA PHE A 272 -13.98 0.78 0.41
C PHE A 272 -12.50 1.10 0.73
N TRP A 273 -12.28 1.96 1.70
CA TRP A 273 -10.97 2.22 2.28
C TRP A 273 -10.94 1.84 3.76
N ALA A 274 -9.84 1.28 4.23
CA ALA A 274 -9.73 0.80 5.61
C ALA A 274 -9.72 1.95 6.64
N HIS A 275 -9.36 3.16 6.23
CA HIS A 275 -9.37 4.34 7.11
C HIS A 275 -10.77 4.94 7.34
N GLU A 276 -11.81 4.47 6.65
CA GLU A 276 -13.20 4.85 6.84
C GLU A 276 -13.81 4.17 8.11
#